data_4afdcf2983b1489108772ad121f510d7
#
_entry.id   4afdcf2983b1489108772ad121f510d7
#
_cell.length_a   1.000
_cell.length_b   1.000
_cell.length_c   1.000
_cell.angle_alpha   90.00
_cell.angle_beta   90.00
_cell.angle_gamma   90.00
#
_symmetry.space_group_name_H-M   'P 1'
#
loop_
_entity.id
_entity.type
_entity.pdbx_description
1 polymer ?
#
loop_
_entity_poly.entity_id
_entity_poly.type
_entity_poly.pdbx_seq_one_letter_code
_entity_poly.pdbx_strand_id
1 'polypeptide(L)'
;MYRVFLSPRARKSLAKLPKTFQLKVRNVIASLKFDPYIGKKLEGKYKNDYSVRVWPYRIIYTIKKKQLIIEVIEIEHRGGAYRK
;
A
#
# COMPACT_ATOMS: atom_id res chain seq x y z
N MET A 1 -16.43 5.93 5.15
CA MET A 1 -15.59 5.30 4.13
C MET A 1 -14.42 6.21 3.77
N TYR A 2 -13.24 5.63 3.66
CA TYR A 2 -12.05 6.38 3.30
C TYR A 2 -11.92 6.51 1.80
N ARG A 3 -11.23 7.57 1.36
CA ARG A 3 -10.85 7.72 -0.04
C ARG A 3 -9.39 7.31 -0.16
N VAL A 4 -9.05 6.61 -1.23
CA VAL A 4 -7.69 6.10 -1.41
C VAL A 4 -7.03 6.76 -2.60
N PHE A 5 -5.82 7.25 -2.36
CA PHE A 5 -5.00 7.85 -3.39
C PHE A 5 -3.67 7.12 -3.47
N LEU A 6 -3.11 7.05 -4.66
CA LEU A 6 -1.79 6.46 -4.86
C LEU A 6 -0.81 7.59 -5.13
N SER A 7 0.35 7.52 -4.44
CA SER A 7 1.43 8.43 -4.76
C SER A 7 1.92 8.17 -6.19
N PRO A 8 2.65 9.10 -6.79
CA PRO A 8 3.23 8.85 -8.11
C PRO A 8 4.13 7.61 -8.13
N ARG A 9 4.85 7.40 -7.04
CA ARG A 9 5.72 6.22 -6.91
C ARG A 9 4.91 4.93 -6.90
N ALA A 10 3.84 4.91 -6.09
CA ALA A 10 3.00 3.74 -6.01
C ALA A 10 2.31 3.45 -7.32
N ARG A 11 1.90 4.50 -8.01
CA ARG A 11 1.24 4.37 -9.30
C ARG A 11 2.16 3.74 -10.33
N LYS A 12 3.41 4.20 -10.36
CA LYS A 12 4.41 3.63 -11.25
C LYS A 12 4.67 2.17 -10.94
N SER A 13 4.82 1.86 -9.67
CA SER A 13 5.09 0.49 -9.26
C SER A 13 3.95 -0.43 -9.66
N LEU A 14 2.72 0.02 -9.44
CA LEU A 14 1.56 -0.77 -9.80
C LEU A 14 1.53 -1.06 -11.29
N ALA A 15 1.85 -0.06 -12.11
CA ALA A 15 1.82 -0.24 -13.55
C ALA A 15 2.84 -1.26 -14.05
N LYS A 16 3.90 -1.46 -13.30
CA LYS A 16 4.96 -2.40 -13.68
C LYS A 16 4.71 -3.83 -13.23
N LEU A 17 3.70 -4.06 -12.43
CA LEU A 17 3.43 -5.39 -11.95
C LEU A 17 2.84 -6.27 -13.07
N PRO A 18 3.11 -7.59 -13.02
CA PRO A 18 2.38 -8.50 -13.89
C PRO A 18 0.88 -8.35 -13.66
N LYS A 19 0.11 -8.55 -14.71
CA LYS A 19 -1.33 -8.27 -14.65
C LYS A 19 -2.06 -9.00 -13.53
N THR A 20 -1.71 -10.24 -13.26
CA THR A 20 -2.35 -10.98 -12.17
C THR A 20 -2.14 -10.28 -10.85
N PHE A 21 -0.96 -9.76 -10.63
CA PHE A 21 -0.66 -9.07 -9.39
C PHE A 21 -1.26 -7.68 -9.35
N GLN A 22 -1.35 -7.02 -10.49
CA GLN A 22 -2.04 -5.73 -10.54
C GLN A 22 -3.45 -5.88 -10.00
N LEU A 23 -4.14 -6.91 -10.44
CA LEU A 23 -5.51 -7.15 -10.02
C LEU A 23 -5.60 -7.41 -8.53
N LYS A 24 -4.72 -8.28 -8.01
CA LYS A 24 -4.71 -8.58 -6.59
C LYS A 24 -4.43 -7.34 -5.75
N VAL A 25 -3.44 -6.56 -6.17
CA VAL A 25 -3.07 -5.35 -5.43
C VAL A 25 -4.21 -4.34 -5.45
N ARG A 26 -4.85 -4.16 -6.61
CA ARG A 26 -5.98 -3.24 -6.71
C ARG A 26 -7.13 -3.65 -5.81
N ASN A 27 -7.38 -4.95 -5.72
CA ASN A 27 -8.45 -5.43 -4.85
C ASN A 27 -8.17 -5.14 -3.39
N VAL A 28 -6.92 -5.33 -2.97
CA VAL A 28 -6.54 -5.02 -1.59
C VAL A 28 -6.62 -3.54 -1.32
N ILE A 29 -6.16 -2.73 -2.26
CA ILE A 29 -6.26 -1.28 -2.11
C ILE A 29 -7.71 -0.85 -1.96
N ALA A 30 -8.60 -1.46 -2.74
CA ALA A 30 -10.02 -1.15 -2.64
C ALA A 30 -10.59 -1.51 -1.27
N SER A 31 -10.08 -2.60 -0.69
CA SER A 31 -10.53 -3.02 0.64
C SER A 31 -10.17 -2.01 1.71
N LEU A 32 -9.10 -1.25 1.52
CA LEU A 32 -8.67 -0.26 2.50
C LEU A 32 -9.72 0.83 2.69
N LYS A 33 -10.55 1.06 1.71
CA LYS A 33 -11.62 2.07 1.84
C LYS A 33 -12.57 1.74 2.99
N PHE A 34 -12.78 0.47 3.22
CA PHE A 34 -13.73 0.00 4.21
C PHE A 34 -13.07 -0.36 5.52
N ASP A 35 -11.83 -0.82 5.47
CA ASP A 35 -11.10 -1.21 6.66
C ASP A 35 -9.64 -0.81 6.51
N PRO A 36 -9.31 0.40 6.91
CA PRO A 36 -7.93 0.87 6.75
C PRO A 36 -6.93 0.18 7.68
N TYR A 37 -7.41 -0.56 8.66
CA TYR A 37 -6.54 -1.20 9.65
C TYR A 37 -6.29 -2.68 9.38
N ILE A 38 -6.55 -3.15 8.16
CA ILE A 38 -6.25 -4.54 7.83
C ILE A 38 -4.74 -4.78 7.75
N GLY A 39 -3.97 -3.73 7.52
CA GLY A 39 -2.52 -3.85 7.47
C GLY A 39 -1.92 -3.81 8.85
N LYS A 40 -0.61 -4.03 8.90
CA LYS A 40 0.15 -4.03 10.12
C LYS A 40 0.89 -2.70 10.26
N LYS A 41 0.80 -2.12 11.44
CA LYS A 41 1.50 -0.87 11.69
C LYS A 41 3.01 -1.09 11.68
N LEU A 42 3.71 -0.19 11.02
CA LEU A 42 5.16 -0.31 10.90
C LEU A 42 5.85 0.47 11.99
N GLU A 43 7.12 0.13 12.23
CA GLU A 43 7.93 0.78 13.23
C GLU A 43 9.19 1.33 12.57
N GLY A 44 9.96 2.09 13.33
CA GLY A 44 11.21 2.64 12.86
C GLY A 44 11.00 3.72 11.82
N LYS A 45 11.66 3.53 10.69
CA LYS A 45 11.66 4.52 9.63
C LYS A 45 10.27 4.87 9.12
N TYR A 46 9.39 3.88 9.10
CA TYR A 46 8.03 4.07 8.59
C TYR A 46 7.03 4.20 9.72
N LYS A 47 7.48 4.69 10.84
CA LYS A 47 6.60 4.89 11.99
C LYS A 47 5.33 5.61 11.55
N ASN A 48 4.18 5.12 12.02
CA ASN A 48 2.86 5.65 11.71
C ASN A 48 2.31 5.24 10.36
N ASP A 49 3.08 4.49 9.59
CA ASP A 49 2.57 3.93 8.35
C ASP A 49 2.16 2.48 8.58
N TYR A 50 1.47 1.93 7.60
CA TYR A 50 0.98 0.56 7.66
C TYR A 50 1.43 -0.19 6.43
N SER A 51 1.52 -1.50 6.55
CA SER A 51 1.77 -2.32 5.38
C SER A 51 0.81 -3.49 5.33
N VAL A 52 0.39 -3.85 4.14
CA VAL A 52 -0.42 -5.04 3.92
C VAL A 52 0.27 -5.88 2.86
N ARG A 53 0.32 -7.17 3.11
CA ARG A 53 1.04 -8.11 2.27
C ARG A 53 0.17 -8.61 1.12
N VAL A 54 0.73 -8.56 -0.08
CA VAL A 54 0.16 -9.22 -1.24
C VAL A 54 1.34 -9.94 -1.87
N TRP A 55 1.69 -11.08 -1.30
CA TRP A 55 2.91 -11.79 -1.63
C TRP A 55 3.11 -11.93 -3.13
N PRO A 56 4.28 -11.65 -3.68
CA PRO A 56 5.52 -11.25 -2.98
C PRO A 56 5.67 -9.74 -2.80
N TYR A 57 4.57 -9.01 -2.88
CA TYR A 57 4.58 -7.56 -2.76
C TYR A 57 4.05 -7.10 -1.42
N ARG A 58 4.33 -5.84 -1.11
CA ARG A 58 3.88 -5.23 0.10
C ARG A 58 3.41 -3.81 -0.23
N ILE A 59 2.22 -3.47 0.25
CA ILE A 59 1.65 -2.15 0.03
C ILE A 59 1.85 -1.34 1.29
N ILE A 60 2.56 -0.21 1.17
CA ILE A 60 2.80 0.67 2.29
C ILE A 60 1.89 1.89 2.14
N TYR A 61 1.17 2.20 3.20
CA TYR A 61 0.20 3.28 3.16
C TYR A 61 0.14 4.00 4.48
N THR A 62 -0.37 5.24 4.44
CA THR A 62 -0.60 6.02 5.64
C THR A 62 -2.07 6.37 5.73
N ILE A 63 -2.56 6.50 6.96
CA ILE A 63 -3.96 6.80 7.22
C ILE A 63 -4.06 8.22 7.76
N LYS A 64 -4.79 9.06 7.05
CA LYS A 64 -5.05 10.43 7.49
C LYS A 64 -6.47 10.49 8.03
N LYS A 65 -6.60 10.17 9.29
CA LYS A 65 -7.90 9.99 9.92
C LYS A 65 -8.82 11.19 9.82
N LYS A 66 -8.29 12.36 10.08
CA LYS A 66 -9.13 13.54 10.09
C LYS A 66 -9.70 13.86 8.72
N GLN A 67 -8.99 13.47 7.68
CA GLN A 67 -9.42 13.73 6.33
C GLN A 67 -10.12 12.55 5.70
N LEU A 68 -10.14 11.42 6.38
CA LEU A 68 -10.69 10.16 5.87
C LEU A 68 -10.02 9.78 4.56
N ILE A 69 -8.71 9.91 4.52
CA ILE A 69 -7.89 9.63 3.35
C ILE A 69 -6.85 8.59 3.68
N ILE A 70 -6.65 7.67 2.74
CA ILE A 70 -5.54 6.74 2.77
C ILE A 70 -4.66 7.04 1.58
N GLU A 71 -3.38 7.21 1.84
CA GLU A 71 -2.42 7.43 0.78
C GLU A 71 -1.53 6.20 0.67
N VAL A 72 -1.57 5.53 -0.48
CA VAL A 72 -0.67 4.42 -0.77
C VAL A 72 0.67 5.04 -1.18
N ILE A 73 1.66 4.86 -0.35
CA ILE A 73 2.96 5.50 -0.54
C ILE A 73 3.82 4.71 -1.51
N GLU A 74 3.79 3.39 -1.38
CA GLU A 74 4.72 2.56 -2.11
C GLU A 74 4.20 1.15 -2.23
N ILE A 75 4.53 0.49 -3.34
CA ILE A 75 4.27 -0.93 -3.53
C ILE A 75 5.62 -1.56 -3.77
N GLU A 76 6.08 -2.37 -2.83
CA GLU A 76 7.42 -2.94 -2.86
C GLU A 76 7.38 -4.42 -3.16
N HIS A 77 8.36 -4.87 -3.94
CA HIS A 77 8.62 -6.29 -4.05
C HIS A 77 9.47 -6.68 -2.86
N ARG A 78 9.09 -7.76 -2.19
CA ARG A 78 9.78 -8.15 -0.98
C ARG A 78 11.28 -8.27 -1.15
N GLY A 79 11.73 -8.97 -2.17
CA GLY A 79 13.16 -9.15 -2.40
C GLY A 79 13.88 -7.89 -2.78
N GLY A 80 13.23 -7.04 -3.57
CA GLY A 80 13.82 -5.81 -4.05
C GLY A 80 13.82 -4.69 -3.04
N ALA A 81 12.88 -4.72 -2.10
CA ALA A 81 12.69 -3.64 -1.16
C ALA A 81 13.91 -3.37 -0.30
N TYR A 82 14.70 -4.40 -0.08
CA TYR A 82 15.82 -4.30 0.84
C TYR A 82 17.18 -4.30 0.17
N ARG A 83 17.19 -4.05 -1.10
CA ARG A 83 18.43 -4.12 -1.83
C ARG A 83 19.18 -2.82 -1.93
N LYS A 84 18.69 -1.86 -1.30
CA LYS A 84 19.31 -0.54 -1.43
C LYS A 84 20.24 -0.25 -0.35
#